data_01821112394e056e440cc919361d42f4
#
_entry.id   01821112394e056e440cc919361d42f4
#
_cell.length_a   1.000
_cell.length_b   1.000
_cell.length_c   1.000
_cell.angle_alpha   90.00
_cell.angle_beta   90.00
_cell.angle_gamma   90.00
#
_symmetry.space_group_name_H-M   'P 1'
#
loop_
_entity.id
_entity.type
_entity.pdbx_description
1 polymer ?
#
loop_
_entity_poly.entity_id
_entity_poly.type
_entity_poly.pdbx_seq_one_letter_code
_entity_poly.pdbx_strand_id
1 'polypeptide(L)'
;MSSRLTKKSYIIYGLGVSYFMIDQIYNQWLSYYYLPPETEKNLVPLLKPQYLVLAFIFARIIDAISDPVVGFLSDNSKSRFGRRSIFMLAGGLPLGILTIMYFYPIKSSQMATLIYLSVVGGLYFTAYTLVAAPYNALIPDLASTKEERLNLSTMQSTFRLIFTGVAMVLPGILISKL
;
A
#
# COMPACT_ATOMS: atom_id res chain seq x y z
N MET A 1 0.04 -16.53 32.48
CA MET A 1 1.31 -15.76 32.44
C MET A 1 1.39 -15.11 31.06
N SER A 2 1.12 -13.82 30.98
CA SER A 2 1.25 -13.09 29.71
C SER A 2 2.75 -12.92 29.44
N SER A 3 3.23 -13.48 28.32
CA SER A 3 4.61 -13.28 27.89
C SER A 3 4.75 -11.81 27.50
N ARG A 4 5.48 -11.02 28.27
CA ARG A 4 5.82 -9.63 27.90
C ARG A 4 6.49 -9.64 26.53
N LEU A 5 6.00 -8.78 25.63
CA LEU A 5 6.61 -8.59 24.34
C LEU A 5 8.07 -8.14 24.52
N THR A 6 8.96 -8.73 23.73
CA THR A 6 10.39 -8.39 23.76
C THR A 6 10.66 -7.18 22.85
N LYS A 7 11.78 -6.47 23.06
CA LYS A 7 12.22 -5.38 22.15
C LYS A 7 12.30 -5.85 20.70
N LYS A 8 12.74 -7.11 20.48
CA LYS A 8 12.78 -7.74 19.16
C LYS A 8 11.38 -7.84 18.51
N SER A 9 10.36 -8.19 19.31
CA SER A 9 8.98 -8.28 18.83
C SER A 9 8.44 -6.92 18.36
N TYR A 10 8.74 -5.84 19.08
CA TYR A 10 8.37 -4.49 18.70
C TYR A 10 9.03 -4.05 17.37
N ILE A 11 10.32 -4.34 17.21
CA ILE A 11 11.07 -4.01 15.99
C ILE A 11 10.54 -4.80 14.79
N ILE A 12 10.33 -6.13 14.95
CA ILE A 12 9.79 -6.98 13.88
C ILE A 12 8.40 -6.50 13.46
N TYR A 13 7.55 -6.16 14.44
CA TYR A 13 6.24 -5.60 14.15
C TYR A 13 6.36 -4.27 13.41
N GLY A 14 7.22 -3.35 13.88
CA GLY A 14 7.44 -2.06 13.22
C GLY A 14 7.94 -2.22 11.77
N LEU A 15 8.86 -3.13 11.50
CA LEU A 15 9.32 -3.45 10.14
C LEU A 15 8.21 -3.97 9.24
N GLY A 16 7.20 -4.63 9.80
CA GLY A 16 6.04 -5.12 9.06
C GLY A 16 5.24 -4.03 8.35
N VAL A 17 5.37 -2.75 8.76
CA VAL A 17 4.71 -1.62 8.09
C VAL A 17 5.34 -1.24 6.74
N SER A 18 6.39 -1.94 6.31
CA SER A 18 7.11 -1.67 5.04
C SER A 18 6.19 -1.66 3.80
N TYR A 19 5.06 -2.38 3.82
CA TYR A 19 4.05 -2.31 2.74
C TYR A 19 3.56 -0.87 2.50
N PHE A 20 3.59 -0.01 3.51
CA PHE A 20 3.20 1.39 3.39
C PHE A 20 4.14 2.21 2.49
N MET A 21 5.41 1.79 2.35
CA MET A 21 6.35 2.38 1.39
C MET A 21 5.81 2.28 -0.05
N ILE A 22 5.19 1.15 -0.40
CA ILE A 22 4.59 0.91 -1.72
C ILE A 22 3.44 1.89 -1.97
N ASP A 23 2.58 2.12 -0.98
CA ASP A 23 1.48 3.09 -1.06
C ASP A 23 2.00 4.53 -1.23
N GLN A 24 3.10 4.90 -0.58
CA GLN A 24 3.71 6.22 -0.75
C GLN A 24 4.31 6.40 -2.15
N ILE A 25 4.96 5.37 -2.71
CA ILE A 25 5.43 5.38 -4.10
C ILE A 25 4.26 5.58 -5.06
N TYR A 26 3.16 4.84 -4.86
CA TYR A 26 1.94 5.00 -5.63
C TYR A 26 1.41 6.44 -5.57
N ASN A 27 1.16 6.97 -4.38
CA ASN A 27 0.51 8.27 -4.22
C ASN A 27 1.35 9.42 -4.80
N GLN A 28 2.67 9.37 -4.71
CA GLN A 28 3.56 10.45 -5.13
C GLN A 28 4.03 10.32 -6.57
N TRP A 29 4.52 9.15 -6.95
CA TRP A 29 5.25 8.98 -8.21
C TRP A 29 4.35 8.58 -9.37
N LEU A 30 3.17 7.99 -9.11
CA LEU A 30 2.23 7.64 -10.17
C LEU A 30 1.69 8.89 -10.87
N SER A 31 1.31 9.91 -10.10
CA SER A 31 0.84 11.18 -10.67
C SER A 31 1.92 11.85 -11.51
N TYR A 32 3.18 11.87 -11.03
CA TYR A 32 4.31 12.38 -11.78
C TYR A 32 4.57 11.60 -13.08
N TYR A 33 4.45 10.28 -13.04
CA TYR A 33 4.66 9.42 -14.20
C TYR A 33 3.60 9.62 -15.30
N TYR A 34 2.34 9.77 -14.93
CA TYR A 34 1.23 9.93 -15.90
C TYR A 34 1.02 11.38 -16.32
N LEU A 35 1.31 12.33 -15.44
CA LEU A 35 1.16 13.77 -15.64
C LEU A 35 2.41 14.49 -15.13
N PRO A 36 3.52 14.42 -15.87
CA PRO A 36 4.72 15.18 -15.51
C PRO A 36 4.42 16.68 -15.52
N PRO A 37 5.07 17.47 -14.66
CA PRO A 37 4.89 18.93 -14.64
C PRO A 37 5.37 19.56 -15.95
N GLU A 38 4.75 20.66 -16.35
CA GLU A 38 5.07 21.39 -17.60
C GLU A 38 6.52 21.90 -17.69
N THR A 39 7.22 21.97 -16.54
CA THR A 39 8.64 22.30 -16.47
C THR A 39 9.54 21.24 -17.10
N GLU A 40 9.07 20.00 -17.17
CA GLU A 40 9.80 18.85 -17.75
C GLU A 40 9.47 18.72 -19.26
N LYS A 41 10.07 19.59 -20.07
CA LYS A 41 9.81 19.70 -21.53
C LYS A 41 10.02 18.41 -22.33
N ASN A 42 10.76 17.44 -21.78
CA ASN A 42 11.06 16.16 -22.45
C ASN A 42 10.03 15.07 -22.16
N LEU A 43 9.11 15.29 -21.21
CA LEU A 43 8.10 14.29 -20.83
C LEU A 43 6.73 14.69 -21.36
N VAL A 44 6.10 13.78 -22.10
CA VAL A 44 4.76 13.98 -22.64
C VAL A 44 3.75 13.32 -21.70
N PRO A 45 2.67 14.02 -21.27
CA PRO A 45 1.61 13.45 -20.47
C PRO A 45 1.02 12.19 -21.13
N LEU A 46 0.99 11.07 -20.39
CA LEU A 46 0.45 9.81 -20.88
C LEU A 46 -1.07 9.78 -20.87
N LEU A 47 -1.69 10.58 -19.99
CA LEU A 47 -3.14 10.61 -19.80
C LEU A 47 -3.60 12.03 -19.50
N LYS A 48 -4.79 12.40 -19.98
CA LYS A 48 -5.39 13.68 -19.62
C LYS A 48 -5.74 13.72 -18.13
N PRO A 49 -5.61 14.90 -17.44
CA PRO A 49 -5.86 15.00 -16.00
C PRO A 49 -7.20 14.44 -15.56
N GLN A 50 -8.27 14.70 -16.32
CA GLN A 50 -9.62 14.23 -16.01
C GLN A 50 -9.73 12.70 -15.98
N TYR A 51 -9.04 12.00 -16.88
CA TYR A 51 -9.05 10.54 -16.91
C TYR A 51 -8.23 9.94 -15.77
N LEU A 52 -7.12 10.57 -15.38
CA LEU A 52 -6.35 10.12 -14.21
C LEU A 52 -7.17 10.25 -12.94
N VAL A 53 -7.87 11.39 -12.76
CA VAL A 53 -8.78 11.60 -11.61
C VAL A 53 -9.90 10.57 -11.60
N LEU A 54 -10.52 10.27 -12.74
CA LEU A 54 -11.55 9.24 -12.84
C LEU A 54 -11.01 7.86 -12.44
N ALA A 55 -9.83 7.48 -12.92
CA ALA A 55 -9.20 6.21 -12.56
C ALA A 55 -8.98 6.11 -11.04
N PHE A 56 -8.51 7.19 -10.41
CA PHE A 56 -8.33 7.24 -8.96
C PHE A 56 -9.65 7.14 -8.20
N ILE A 57 -10.72 7.79 -8.67
CA ILE A 57 -12.04 7.70 -8.05
C ILE A 57 -12.54 6.25 -8.09
N PHE A 58 -12.46 5.56 -9.24
CA PHE A 58 -12.85 4.16 -9.35
C PHE A 58 -12.04 3.26 -8.41
N ALA A 59 -10.72 3.45 -8.36
CA ALA A 59 -9.86 2.70 -7.48
C ALA A 59 -10.22 2.91 -5.98
N ARG A 60 -10.54 4.15 -5.58
CA ARG A 60 -10.97 4.48 -4.21
C ARG A 60 -12.35 3.95 -3.84
N ILE A 61 -13.27 3.84 -4.79
CA ILE A 61 -14.57 3.18 -4.56
C ILE A 61 -14.36 1.71 -4.23
N ILE A 62 -13.47 1.03 -4.98
CA ILE A 62 -13.14 -0.38 -4.71
C ILE A 62 -12.46 -0.53 -3.34
N ASP A 63 -11.53 0.36 -2.98
CA ASP A 63 -10.89 0.43 -1.67
C ASP A 63 -11.93 0.51 -0.54
N ALA A 64 -12.86 1.47 -0.63
CA ALA A 64 -13.91 1.65 0.36
C ALA A 64 -14.82 0.42 0.55
N ILE A 65 -15.01 -0.39 -0.50
CA ILE A 65 -15.77 -1.63 -0.44
C ILE A 65 -14.91 -2.78 0.09
N SER A 66 -13.65 -2.86 -0.31
CA SER A 66 -12.75 -3.95 0.07
C SER A 66 -12.37 -3.92 1.55
N ASP A 67 -12.24 -2.74 2.14
CA ASP A 67 -11.85 -2.57 3.56
C ASP A 67 -12.76 -3.34 4.53
N PRO A 68 -14.09 -3.11 4.57
CA PRO A 68 -14.96 -3.84 5.48
C PRO A 68 -15.06 -5.33 5.14
N VAL A 69 -15.00 -5.69 3.84
CA VAL A 69 -15.07 -7.08 3.41
C VAL A 69 -13.85 -7.87 3.89
N VAL A 70 -12.65 -7.35 3.65
CA VAL A 70 -11.40 -7.98 4.08
C VAL A 70 -11.32 -8.01 5.62
N GLY A 71 -11.72 -6.93 6.29
CA GLY A 71 -11.78 -6.88 7.76
C GLY A 71 -12.64 -8.02 8.30
N PHE A 72 -13.86 -8.16 7.81
CA PHE A 72 -14.77 -9.23 8.20
C PHE A 72 -14.21 -10.63 7.90
N LEU A 73 -13.68 -10.85 6.71
CA LEU A 73 -13.11 -12.14 6.31
C LEU A 73 -11.89 -12.51 7.16
N SER A 74 -11.00 -11.56 7.42
CA SER A 74 -9.79 -11.80 8.21
C SER A 74 -10.09 -12.12 9.67
N ASP A 75 -11.11 -11.46 10.24
CA ASP A 75 -11.50 -11.70 11.63
C ASP A 75 -12.20 -13.07 11.83
N ASN A 76 -12.91 -13.55 10.82
CA ASN A 76 -13.62 -14.83 10.85
C ASN A 76 -12.82 -16.01 10.29
N SER A 77 -11.61 -15.82 9.84
CA SER A 77 -10.76 -16.86 9.25
C SER A 77 -10.33 -17.90 10.28
N LYS A 78 -10.42 -19.18 9.90
CA LYS A 78 -9.97 -20.36 10.67
C LYS A 78 -8.68 -20.98 10.08
N SER A 79 -7.85 -20.18 9.41
CA SER A 79 -6.64 -20.69 8.76
C SER A 79 -5.62 -21.25 9.76
N ARG A 80 -5.01 -22.39 9.41
CA ARG A 80 -3.89 -23.02 10.13
C ARG A 80 -2.61 -22.16 10.15
N PHE A 81 -2.46 -21.23 9.20
CA PHE A 81 -1.32 -20.32 9.12
C PHE A 81 -1.49 -19.05 9.97
N GLY A 82 -2.54 -19.01 10.77
CA GLY A 82 -2.94 -17.85 11.55
C GLY A 82 -4.08 -17.07 10.87
N ARG A 83 -5.00 -16.59 11.69
CA ARG A 83 -6.24 -15.95 11.26
C ARG A 83 -5.99 -14.78 10.29
N ARG A 84 -5.01 -13.94 10.59
CA ARG A 84 -4.67 -12.73 9.83
C ARG A 84 -3.50 -12.91 8.87
N SER A 85 -2.56 -13.79 9.20
CA SER A 85 -1.32 -13.99 8.44
C SER A 85 -1.58 -14.50 7.03
N ILE A 86 -2.63 -15.31 6.82
CA ILE A 86 -2.98 -15.84 5.50
C ILE A 86 -3.36 -14.72 4.52
N PHE A 87 -4.07 -13.68 5.00
CA PHE A 87 -4.46 -12.53 4.18
C PHE A 87 -3.25 -11.68 3.81
N MET A 88 -2.35 -11.42 4.76
CA MET A 88 -1.13 -10.68 4.49
C MET A 88 -0.23 -11.41 3.48
N LEU A 89 -0.12 -12.73 3.58
CA LEU A 89 0.63 -13.54 2.60
C LEU A 89 -0.04 -13.52 1.22
N ALA A 90 -1.38 -13.67 1.17
CA ALA A 90 -2.13 -13.66 -0.08
C ALA A 90 -2.10 -12.29 -0.77
N GLY A 91 -2.09 -11.19 0.00
CA GLY A 91 -2.04 -9.83 -0.53
C GLY A 91 -0.64 -9.35 -0.91
N GLY A 92 0.40 -9.82 -0.21
CA GLY A 92 1.75 -9.27 -0.35
C GLY A 92 2.35 -9.44 -1.75
N LEU A 93 2.26 -10.62 -2.33
CA LEU A 93 2.79 -10.89 -3.68
C LEU A 93 1.98 -10.16 -4.77
N PRO A 94 0.63 -10.23 -4.81
CA PRO A 94 -0.16 -9.43 -5.74
C PRO A 94 0.10 -7.92 -5.61
N LEU A 95 0.25 -7.39 -4.39
CA LEU A 95 0.54 -5.98 -4.16
C LEU A 95 1.83 -5.54 -4.88
N GLY A 96 2.91 -6.33 -4.77
CA GLY A 96 4.16 -6.05 -5.46
C GLY A 96 4.01 -6.08 -6.98
N ILE A 97 3.34 -7.09 -7.53
CA ILE A 97 3.10 -7.23 -8.98
C ILE A 97 2.27 -6.05 -9.50
N LEU A 98 1.17 -5.73 -8.84
CA LEU A 98 0.27 -4.64 -9.24
C LEU A 98 0.94 -3.27 -9.16
N THR A 99 1.86 -3.07 -8.20
CA THR A 99 2.69 -1.87 -8.14
C THR A 99 3.54 -1.71 -9.38
N ILE A 100 4.17 -2.79 -9.85
CA ILE A 100 4.95 -2.77 -11.09
C ILE A 100 4.03 -2.49 -12.29
N MET A 101 2.88 -3.16 -12.37
CA MET A 101 1.91 -2.98 -13.46
C MET A 101 1.45 -1.53 -13.61
N TYR A 102 1.36 -0.75 -12.55
CA TYR A 102 1.01 0.66 -12.62
C TYR A 102 1.94 1.48 -13.53
N PHE A 103 3.22 1.12 -13.60
CA PHE A 103 4.22 1.80 -14.41
C PHE A 103 4.39 1.22 -15.83
N TYR A 104 3.52 0.26 -16.21
CA TYR A 104 3.47 -0.33 -17.55
C TYR A 104 2.09 -0.13 -18.22
N PRO A 105 1.71 1.13 -18.57
CA PRO A 105 0.41 1.42 -19.12
C PRO A 105 0.20 0.87 -20.54
N ILE A 106 -1.04 0.56 -20.85
CA ILE A 106 -1.46 0.31 -22.24
C ILE A 106 -1.59 1.66 -22.94
N LYS A 107 -0.66 1.95 -23.88
CA LYS A 107 -0.57 3.26 -24.57
C LYS A 107 -1.40 3.34 -25.86
N SER A 108 -2.36 2.44 -26.10
CA SER A 108 -3.12 2.40 -27.36
C SER A 108 -4.13 3.55 -27.51
N SER A 109 -4.79 3.97 -26.43
CA SER A 109 -5.70 5.11 -26.40
C SER A 109 -5.90 5.62 -24.96
N GLN A 110 -6.40 6.88 -24.84
CA GLN A 110 -6.72 7.47 -23.52
C GLN A 110 -7.75 6.64 -22.75
N MET A 111 -8.75 6.08 -23.44
CA MET A 111 -9.77 5.23 -22.83
C MET A 111 -9.19 3.88 -22.37
N ALA A 112 -8.33 3.26 -23.17
CA ALA A 112 -7.67 2.01 -22.79
C ALA A 112 -6.79 2.21 -21.56
N THR A 113 -6.03 3.31 -21.48
CA THR A 113 -5.22 3.66 -20.31
C THR A 113 -6.10 3.93 -19.08
N LEU A 114 -7.23 4.62 -19.23
CA LEU A 114 -8.19 4.85 -18.15
C LEU A 114 -8.72 3.52 -17.58
N ILE A 115 -9.22 2.64 -18.46
CA ILE A 115 -9.76 1.32 -18.06
C ILE A 115 -8.68 0.50 -17.37
N TYR A 116 -7.49 0.45 -17.96
CA TYR A 116 -6.34 -0.25 -17.39
C TYR A 116 -6.02 0.23 -15.98
N LEU A 117 -5.87 1.56 -15.79
CA LEU A 117 -5.59 2.15 -14.49
C LEU A 117 -6.70 1.90 -13.47
N SER A 118 -7.96 1.96 -13.90
CA SER A 118 -9.10 1.69 -13.03
C SER A 118 -9.09 0.23 -12.54
N VAL A 119 -8.82 -0.73 -13.43
CA VAL A 119 -8.77 -2.16 -13.09
C VAL A 119 -7.55 -2.45 -12.21
N VAL A 120 -6.35 -2.05 -12.65
CA VAL A 120 -5.12 -2.24 -11.87
C VAL A 120 -5.23 -1.56 -10.52
N GLY A 121 -5.82 -0.35 -10.47
CA GLY A 121 -6.06 0.40 -9.25
C GLY A 121 -6.98 -0.31 -8.27
N GLY A 122 -8.10 -0.82 -8.74
CA GLY A 122 -9.03 -1.57 -7.90
C GLY A 122 -8.39 -2.84 -7.33
N LEU A 123 -7.68 -3.59 -8.16
CA LEU A 123 -6.94 -4.78 -7.71
C LEU A 123 -5.81 -4.44 -6.73
N TYR A 124 -5.08 -3.34 -6.98
CA TYR A 124 -4.02 -2.85 -6.10
C TYR A 124 -4.57 -2.52 -4.71
N PHE A 125 -5.64 -1.72 -4.61
CA PHE A 125 -6.22 -1.38 -3.31
C PHE A 125 -6.80 -2.59 -2.60
N THR A 126 -7.41 -3.53 -3.32
CA THR A 126 -7.83 -4.80 -2.74
C THR A 126 -6.65 -5.59 -2.16
N ALA A 127 -5.54 -5.70 -2.91
CA ALA A 127 -4.33 -6.36 -2.43
C ALA A 127 -3.68 -5.61 -1.26
N TYR A 128 -3.68 -4.28 -1.30
CA TYR A 128 -3.21 -3.42 -0.22
C TYR A 128 -4.01 -3.65 1.06
N THR A 129 -5.34 -3.67 0.97
CA THR A 129 -6.23 -3.92 2.11
C THR A 129 -6.04 -5.32 2.67
N LEU A 130 -5.79 -6.35 1.82
CA LEU A 130 -5.45 -7.71 2.29
C LEU A 130 -4.20 -7.74 3.19
N VAL A 131 -3.29 -6.80 3.03
CA VAL A 131 -2.11 -6.66 3.88
C VAL A 131 -2.37 -5.70 5.05
N ALA A 132 -2.88 -4.50 4.76
CA ALA A 132 -2.97 -3.39 5.71
C ALA A 132 -3.99 -3.63 6.82
N ALA A 133 -5.20 -4.08 6.50
CA ALA A 133 -6.26 -4.26 7.48
C ALA A 133 -5.92 -5.35 8.52
N PRO A 134 -5.52 -6.58 8.13
CA PRO A 134 -5.10 -7.59 9.09
C PRO A 134 -3.85 -7.18 9.89
N TYR A 135 -2.88 -6.49 9.27
CA TYR A 135 -1.69 -6.02 9.97
C TYR A 135 -2.02 -5.02 11.07
N ASN A 136 -2.84 -4.00 10.78
CA ASN A 136 -3.25 -3.03 11.79
C ASN A 136 -4.06 -3.67 12.93
N ALA A 137 -4.83 -4.68 12.62
CA ALA A 137 -5.62 -5.42 13.58
C ALA A 137 -4.79 -6.39 14.45
N LEU A 138 -3.48 -6.60 14.18
CA LEU A 138 -2.60 -7.38 15.04
C LEU A 138 -2.29 -6.72 16.38
N ILE A 139 -2.35 -5.37 16.50
CA ILE A 139 -2.02 -4.67 17.75
C ILE A 139 -2.82 -5.22 18.93
N PRO A 140 -4.17 -5.25 18.89
CA PRO A 140 -4.94 -5.80 20.01
C PRO A 140 -4.72 -7.31 20.22
N ASP A 141 -4.34 -8.06 19.20
CA ASP A 141 -4.08 -9.51 19.32
C ASP A 141 -2.72 -9.80 20.00
N LEU A 142 -1.72 -8.95 19.76
CA LEU A 142 -0.36 -9.12 20.28
C LEU A 142 -0.18 -8.51 21.68
N ALA A 143 -0.85 -7.40 21.96
CA ALA A 143 -0.66 -6.64 23.20
C ALA A 143 -1.70 -6.96 24.26
N SER A 144 -1.24 -7.41 25.40
CA SER A 144 -2.08 -7.70 26.58
C SER A 144 -2.34 -6.48 27.43
N THR A 145 -1.47 -5.46 27.39
CA THR A 145 -1.54 -4.26 28.22
C THR A 145 -1.67 -3.00 27.38
N LYS A 146 -2.16 -1.91 28.00
CA LYS A 146 -2.22 -0.60 27.34
C LYS A 146 -0.84 -0.08 26.94
N GLU A 147 0.18 -0.34 27.76
CA GLU A 147 1.56 0.07 27.51
C GLU A 147 2.13 -0.68 26.28
N GLU A 148 1.89 -2.00 26.18
CA GLU A 148 2.33 -2.78 25.03
C GLU A 148 1.67 -2.31 23.72
N ARG A 149 0.37 -1.96 23.75
CA ARG A 149 -0.33 -1.36 22.60
C ARG A 149 0.28 -0.04 22.15
N LEU A 150 0.59 0.83 23.13
CA LEU A 150 1.22 2.11 22.85
C LEU A 150 2.61 1.91 22.22
N ASN A 151 3.43 1.02 22.76
CA ASN A 151 4.77 0.71 22.26
C ASN A 151 4.72 0.13 20.83
N LEU A 152 3.78 -0.78 20.53
CA LEU A 152 3.58 -1.30 19.16
C LEU A 152 3.18 -0.19 18.19
N SER A 153 2.24 0.66 18.57
CA SER A 153 1.79 1.80 17.75
C SER A 153 2.90 2.82 17.53
N THR A 154 3.73 3.07 18.54
CA THR A 154 4.89 3.97 18.44
C THR A 154 5.92 3.40 17.47
N MET A 155 6.26 2.12 17.58
CA MET A 155 7.16 1.46 16.65
C MET A 155 6.63 1.46 15.21
N GLN A 156 5.35 1.13 15.03
CA GLN A 156 4.69 1.21 13.73
C GLN A 156 4.83 2.62 13.13
N SER A 157 4.50 3.66 13.89
CA SER A 157 4.57 5.06 13.44
C SER A 157 5.99 5.49 13.10
N THR A 158 6.98 5.09 13.90
CA THR A 158 8.39 5.39 13.68
C THR A 158 8.88 4.78 12.35
N PHE A 159 8.64 3.48 12.15
CA PHE A 159 9.03 2.82 10.90
C PHE A 159 8.24 3.35 9.70
N ARG A 160 6.96 3.69 9.88
CA ARG A 160 6.15 4.33 8.85
C ARG A 160 6.77 5.64 8.37
N LEU A 161 7.23 6.50 9.28
CA LEU A 161 7.93 7.74 8.93
C LEU A 161 9.24 7.48 8.16
N ILE A 162 10.03 6.50 8.60
CA ILE A 162 11.27 6.12 7.91
C ILE A 162 10.96 5.64 6.49
N PHE A 163 10.02 4.72 6.32
CA PHE A 163 9.64 4.19 5.01
C PHE A 163 9.01 5.25 4.10
N THR A 164 8.24 6.19 4.66
CA THR A 164 7.74 7.35 3.91
C THR A 164 8.89 8.20 3.39
N GLY A 165 9.85 8.54 4.24
CA GLY A 165 11.03 9.30 3.82
C GLY A 165 11.82 8.61 2.70
N VAL A 166 12.05 7.31 2.81
CA VAL A 166 12.71 6.51 1.77
C VAL A 166 11.91 6.52 0.48
N ALA A 167 10.59 6.30 0.54
CA ALA A 167 9.72 6.27 -0.63
C ALA A 167 9.63 7.63 -1.35
N MET A 168 9.75 8.73 -0.63
CA MET A 168 9.70 10.07 -1.20
C MET A 168 11.03 10.48 -1.84
N VAL A 169 12.15 10.13 -1.23
CA VAL A 169 13.48 10.62 -1.62
C VAL A 169 14.16 9.70 -2.61
N LEU A 170 14.11 8.38 -2.39
CA LEU A 170 14.89 7.42 -3.16
C LEU A 170 14.57 7.43 -4.67
N PRO A 171 13.29 7.41 -5.11
CA PRO A 171 12.99 7.46 -6.54
C PRO A 171 13.44 8.77 -7.20
N GLY A 172 13.31 9.92 -6.49
CA GLY A 172 13.78 11.22 -7.00
C GLY A 172 15.28 11.24 -7.26
N ILE A 173 16.09 10.67 -6.34
CA ILE A 173 17.55 10.55 -6.52
C ILE A 173 17.88 9.62 -7.70
N LEU A 174 17.15 8.54 -7.87
CA LEU A 174 17.36 7.60 -8.98
C LEU A 174 17.03 8.24 -10.32
N ILE A 175 15.91 8.95 -10.42
CA ILE A 175 15.48 9.65 -11.65
C ILE A 175 16.46 10.77 -12.01
N SER A 176 16.97 11.51 -11.03
CA SER A 176 17.91 12.61 -11.29
C SER A 176 19.29 12.15 -11.81
N LYS A 177 19.60 10.86 -11.74
CA LYS A 177 20.86 10.26 -12.22
C LYS A 177 20.73 9.56 -13.57
N LEU A 178 19.50 9.42 -14.10
CA LEU A 178 19.19 8.84 -15.40
C LEU A 178 19.11 9.91 -16.48
#